data_47a79e8bab4b860c4a3ff88c1b5fc1f5
#
_entry.id   47a79e8bab4b860c4a3ff88c1b5fc1f5
#
_cell.length_a   1.000
_cell.length_b   1.000
_cell.length_c   1.000
_cell.angle_alpha   90.00
_cell.angle_beta   90.00
_cell.angle_gamma   90.00
#
_symmetry.space_group_name_H-M   'P 1'
#
loop_
_entity.id
_entity.type
_entity.pdbx_description
1 polymer ?
#
loop_
_entity_poly.entity_id
_entity_poly.type
_entity_poly.pdbx_seq_one_letter_code
_entity_poly.pdbx_strand_id
1 'polypeptide(L)'
;MISGHCQGQDYKNPTNVLCAKALGTFNNLLSEVMSPHILLIKCVGKRLKHPPAPPPLDCIDYAHYLSYFWANDERTRDALGVKDGTVDEWVRCQDGGLPYTRDILSSIKYHRNVTANGYRALVYSGDHDSVVPHLGTQAWVRSLGFPIVDEWRAWHLNGQSAGFTITYSNNTTFATVKGAGHTAPEYEPDRCFAMFSRWILNQPL
;
A
#
# COMPACT_ATOMS: atom_id res chain seq x y z
N MET A 1 0.63 -15.79 21.23
CA MET A 1 -0.24 -16.91 20.79
C MET A 1 0.09 -17.31 19.34
N ILE A 2 -0.01 -16.41 18.34
CA ILE A 2 0.34 -16.74 16.95
C ILE A 2 1.82 -17.12 16.80
N SER A 3 2.74 -16.33 17.34
CA SER A 3 4.19 -16.58 17.26
C SER A 3 4.63 -17.95 17.81
N GLY A 4 3.94 -18.47 18.85
CA GLY A 4 4.31 -19.76 19.42
C GLY A 4 3.83 -20.98 18.64
N HIS A 5 2.74 -20.88 17.89
CA HIS A 5 2.17 -22.01 17.14
C HIS A 5 2.44 -21.94 15.63
N CYS A 6 2.82 -20.77 15.13
CA CYS A 6 2.98 -20.53 13.69
C CYS A 6 4.45 -20.37 13.24
N GLN A 7 5.41 -20.63 14.13
CA GLN A 7 6.81 -20.56 13.75
C GLN A 7 7.13 -21.53 12.62
N GLY A 8 7.67 -21.03 11.53
CA GLY A 8 7.99 -21.81 10.33
C GLY A 8 6.79 -22.25 9.48
N GLN A 9 5.58 -21.77 9.79
CA GLN A 9 4.38 -22.07 9.00
C GLN A 9 4.12 -21.00 7.92
N ASP A 10 3.54 -21.42 6.81
CA ASP A 10 2.91 -20.50 5.86
C ASP A 10 1.58 -20.00 6.47
N TYR A 11 1.48 -18.71 6.75
CA TYR A 11 0.29 -18.11 7.36
C TYR A 11 -0.94 -18.14 6.46
N LYS A 12 -0.77 -18.32 5.13
CA LYS A 12 -1.88 -18.47 4.20
C LYS A 12 -2.44 -19.89 4.20
N ASN A 13 -1.56 -20.89 4.39
CA ASN A 13 -1.91 -22.31 4.36
C ASN A 13 -1.21 -23.06 5.50
N PRO A 14 -1.53 -22.76 6.78
CA PRO A 14 -0.88 -23.39 7.91
C PRO A 14 -1.24 -24.88 7.99
N THR A 15 -0.25 -25.73 8.10
CA THR A 15 -0.44 -27.19 8.31
C THR A 15 -0.64 -27.53 9.80
N ASN A 16 -0.20 -26.66 10.70
CA ASN A 16 -0.40 -26.84 12.14
C ASN A 16 -1.80 -26.36 12.56
N VAL A 17 -2.61 -27.25 13.13
CA VAL A 17 -3.99 -26.99 13.57
C VAL A 17 -4.09 -25.84 14.58
N LEU A 18 -3.14 -25.74 15.54
CA LEU A 18 -3.14 -24.68 16.54
C LEU A 18 -2.78 -23.32 15.89
N CYS A 19 -1.91 -23.33 14.89
CA CYS A 19 -1.60 -22.15 14.09
C CYS A 19 -2.85 -21.72 13.32
N ALA A 20 -3.52 -22.61 12.63
CA ALA A 20 -4.76 -22.32 11.88
C ALA A 20 -5.85 -21.75 12.79
N LYS A 21 -6.04 -22.31 13.98
CA LYS A 21 -7.00 -21.81 14.97
C LYS A 21 -6.63 -20.42 15.47
N ALA A 22 -5.35 -20.18 15.79
CA ALA A 22 -4.87 -18.89 16.26
C ALA A 22 -5.03 -17.79 15.19
N LEU A 23 -4.75 -18.11 13.91
CA LEU A 23 -4.96 -17.21 12.77
C LEU A 23 -6.45 -16.94 12.55
N GLY A 24 -7.31 -17.95 12.63
CA GLY A 24 -8.77 -17.79 12.55
C GLY A 24 -9.31 -16.85 13.63
N THR A 25 -8.88 -17.01 14.87
CA THR A 25 -9.24 -16.10 15.99
C THR A 25 -8.76 -14.67 15.71
N PHE A 26 -7.51 -14.52 15.26
CA PHE A 26 -6.94 -13.21 14.92
C PHE A 26 -7.72 -12.52 13.80
N ASN A 27 -8.02 -13.25 12.70
CA ASN A 27 -8.77 -12.73 11.58
C ASN A 27 -10.20 -12.30 11.97
N ASN A 28 -10.84 -13.07 12.87
CA ASN A 28 -12.16 -12.70 13.39
C ASN A 28 -12.12 -11.41 14.21
N LEU A 29 -11.08 -11.23 15.05
CA LEU A 29 -10.89 -10.00 15.82
C LEU A 29 -10.65 -8.76 14.93
N LEU A 30 -10.02 -8.97 13.76
CA LEU A 30 -9.76 -7.91 12.79
C LEU A 30 -10.85 -7.73 11.74
N SER A 31 -11.92 -8.53 11.78
CA SER A 31 -12.95 -8.53 10.72
C SER A 31 -13.61 -7.17 10.51
N GLU A 32 -13.75 -6.38 11.57
CA GLU A 32 -14.34 -5.05 11.54
C GLU A 32 -13.32 -3.92 11.32
N VAL A 33 -12.03 -4.25 11.31
CA VAL A 33 -10.97 -3.26 11.05
C VAL A 33 -10.84 -3.06 9.54
N MET A 34 -10.81 -1.81 9.10
CA MET A 34 -10.51 -1.47 7.72
C MET A 34 -9.01 -1.59 7.46
N SER A 35 -8.58 -2.72 6.89
CA SER A 35 -7.15 -3.02 6.69
C SER A 35 -6.38 -1.95 5.92
N PRO A 36 -6.93 -1.29 4.87
CA PRO A 36 -6.24 -0.20 4.19
C PRO A 36 -6.00 1.04 5.05
N HIS A 37 -6.79 1.24 6.12
CA HIS A 37 -6.62 2.37 7.05
C HIS A 37 -7.27 2.07 8.40
N ILE A 38 -6.48 1.63 9.36
CA ILE A 38 -6.96 1.03 10.62
C ILE A 38 -7.79 1.96 11.53
N LEU A 39 -7.76 3.28 11.33
CA LEU A 39 -8.55 4.24 12.09
C LEU A 39 -9.83 4.71 11.38
N LEU A 40 -10.05 4.30 10.14
CA LEU A 40 -11.30 4.61 9.43
C LEU A 40 -12.36 3.54 9.70
N ILE A 41 -13.61 4.00 9.70
CA ILE A 41 -14.77 3.11 9.81
C ILE A 41 -14.87 2.29 8.51
N LYS A 42 -15.03 1.00 8.66
CA LYS A 42 -15.30 0.10 7.55
C LYS A 42 -16.71 0.34 7.03
N CYS A 43 -16.84 1.07 5.94
CA CYS A 43 -18.11 1.51 5.39
C CYS A 43 -18.59 0.67 4.19
N VAL A 44 -17.76 -0.21 3.66
CA VAL A 44 -18.14 -1.17 2.62
C VAL A 44 -17.98 -2.58 3.17
N GLY A 45 -19.06 -3.35 3.09
CA GLY A 45 -19.06 -4.75 3.46
C GLY A 45 -18.30 -5.61 2.45
N LYS A 46 -18.87 -6.69 2.00
CA LYS A 46 -18.30 -7.56 0.98
C LYS A 46 -18.29 -6.87 -0.38
N ARG A 47 -17.28 -7.25 -1.22
CA ARG A 47 -17.06 -6.79 -2.60
C ARG A 47 -18.33 -6.44 -3.36
N LEU A 48 -18.28 -5.31 -4.02
CA LEU A 48 -19.38 -4.75 -4.79
C LEU A 48 -19.79 -5.72 -5.90
N LYS A 49 -21.08 -6.01 -5.98
CA LYS A 49 -21.68 -6.63 -7.16
C LYS A 49 -21.59 -5.65 -8.34
N HIS A 50 -21.65 -6.16 -9.56
CA HIS A 50 -21.65 -5.31 -10.75
C HIS A 50 -23.09 -5.21 -11.30
N PRO A 51 -23.62 -4.01 -11.53
CA PRO A 51 -23.06 -2.69 -11.11
C PRO A 51 -23.01 -2.55 -9.58
N PRO A 52 -22.06 -1.77 -9.04
CA PRO A 52 -21.93 -1.61 -7.60
C PRO A 52 -23.08 -0.81 -7.00
N ALA A 53 -23.47 -1.13 -5.77
CA ALA A 53 -24.39 -0.29 -4.98
C ALA A 53 -23.63 0.91 -4.40
N PRO A 54 -24.28 2.10 -4.29
CA PRO A 54 -23.62 3.28 -3.76
C PRO A 54 -23.31 3.10 -2.26
N PRO A 55 -22.05 3.29 -1.84
CA PRO A 55 -21.71 3.37 -0.43
C PRO A 55 -22.19 4.72 0.15
N PRO A 56 -22.17 4.91 1.49
CA PRO A 56 -22.39 6.21 2.10
C PRO A 56 -21.44 7.28 1.51
N LEU A 57 -21.91 8.53 1.40
CA LEU A 57 -21.14 9.63 0.78
C LEU A 57 -19.86 9.98 1.52
N ASP A 58 -19.81 9.75 2.84
CA ASP A 58 -18.65 9.94 3.70
C ASP A 58 -17.68 8.74 3.71
N CYS A 59 -18.03 7.68 2.97
CA CYS A 59 -17.16 6.52 2.81
C CYS A 59 -16.05 6.84 1.81
N ILE A 60 -14.79 6.52 2.16
CA ILE A 60 -13.65 6.70 1.25
C ILE A 60 -13.81 5.91 -0.06
N ASP A 61 -14.52 4.78 -0.01
CA ASP A 61 -14.79 3.97 -1.19
C ASP A 61 -15.80 4.59 -2.17
N TYR A 62 -16.40 5.76 -1.84
CA TYR A 62 -17.32 6.43 -2.75
C TYR A 62 -16.65 6.84 -4.07
N ALA A 63 -15.40 7.29 -4.02
CA ALA A 63 -14.64 7.59 -5.23
C ALA A 63 -14.43 6.33 -6.10
N HIS A 64 -14.21 5.18 -5.47
CA HIS A 64 -14.09 3.90 -6.16
C HIS A 64 -15.39 3.47 -6.84
N TYR A 65 -16.53 3.73 -6.19
CA TYR A 65 -17.86 3.53 -6.77
C TYR A 65 -18.06 4.37 -8.04
N LEU A 66 -17.72 5.65 -7.98
CA LEU A 66 -17.83 6.55 -9.14
C LEU A 66 -16.90 6.14 -10.30
N SER A 67 -15.72 5.60 -10.00
CA SER A 67 -14.77 5.17 -11.03
C SER A 67 -15.30 4.06 -11.92
N TYR A 68 -16.20 3.21 -11.41
CA TYR A 68 -16.86 2.17 -12.20
C TYR A 68 -17.67 2.78 -13.36
N PHE A 69 -18.53 3.76 -13.06
CA PHE A 69 -19.37 4.40 -14.08
C PHE A 69 -18.55 5.21 -15.07
N TRP A 70 -17.55 5.93 -14.58
CA TRP A 70 -16.65 6.72 -15.41
C TRP A 70 -15.86 5.84 -16.37
N ALA A 71 -15.30 4.74 -15.92
CA ALA A 71 -14.48 3.85 -16.75
C ALA A 71 -15.30 3.01 -17.75
N ASN A 72 -16.62 2.87 -17.53
CA ASN A 72 -17.54 2.17 -18.43
C ASN A 72 -18.36 3.13 -19.31
N ASP A 73 -18.23 4.46 -19.15
CA ASP A 73 -18.85 5.44 -20.05
C ASP A 73 -18.21 5.38 -21.44
N GLU A 74 -19.01 5.27 -22.48
CA GLU A 74 -18.55 5.12 -23.86
C GLU A 74 -17.62 6.25 -24.30
N ARG A 75 -17.97 7.51 -23.96
CA ARG A 75 -17.16 8.69 -24.32
C ARG A 75 -15.80 8.67 -23.59
N THR A 76 -15.79 8.18 -22.36
CA THR A 76 -14.55 8.01 -21.60
C THR A 76 -13.66 6.95 -22.27
N ARG A 77 -14.24 5.83 -22.65
CA ARG A 77 -13.53 4.73 -23.33
C ARG A 77 -12.96 5.19 -24.69
N ASP A 78 -13.75 5.91 -25.45
CA ASP A 78 -13.32 6.49 -26.73
C ASP A 78 -12.16 7.48 -26.53
N ALA A 79 -12.29 8.39 -25.57
CA ALA A 79 -11.25 9.38 -25.26
C ALA A 79 -9.93 8.74 -24.78
N LEU A 80 -10.01 7.59 -24.09
CA LEU A 80 -8.85 6.81 -23.66
C LEU A 80 -8.31 5.87 -24.74
N GLY A 81 -8.96 5.77 -25.89
CA GLY A 81 -8.55 4.88 -26.97
C GLY A 81 -8.74 3.40 -26.65
N VAL A 82 -9.70 3.06 -25.79
CA VAL A 82 -10.03 1.66 -25.49
C VAL A 82 -10.61 1.01 -26.74
N LYS A 83 -9.93 -0.01 -27.25
CA LYS A 83 -10.35 -0.70 -28.47
C LYS A 83 -11.60 -1.54 -28.23
N ASP A 84 -12.61 -1.36 -29.06
CA ASP A 84 -13.87 -2.10 -29.00
C ASP A 84 -13.65 -3.62 -28.98
N GLY A 85 -14.44 -4.31 -28.15
CA GLY A 85 -14.39 -5.75 -28.00
C GLY A 85 -13.17 -6.31 -27.26
N THR A 86 -12.29 -5.43 -26.71
CA THR A 86 -11.12 -5.88 -25.93
C THR A 86 -11.37 -5.96 -24.44
N VAL A 87 -12.25 -5.13 -23.91
CA VAL A 87 -12.68 -5.12 -22.50
C VAL A 87 -14.19 -4.89 -22.48
N ASP A 88 -14.94 -5.89 -22.05
CA ASP A 88 -16.41 -5.79 -21.98
C ASP A 88 -16.83 -4.83 -20.86
N GLU A 89 -16.57 -5.19 -19.63
CA GLU A 89 -16.88 -4.41 -18.44
C GLU A 89 -15.60 -4.14 -17.64
N TRP A 90 -15.35 -2.86 -17.33
CA TRP A 90 -14.26 -2.53 -16.44
C TRP A 90 -14.68 -2.70 -14.97
N VAL A 91 -13.86 -3.40 -14.21
CA VAL A 91 -13.99 -3.56 -12.78
C VAL A 91 -12.68 -3.18 -12.09
N ARG A 92 -12.76 -2.45 -10.97
CA ARG A 92 -11.57 -1.94 -10.27
C ARG A 92 -10.61 -3.04 -9.81
N CYS A 93 -11.15 -4.14 -9.31
CA CYS A 93 -10.37 -5.27 -8.81
C CYS A 93 -10.86 -6.56 -9.44
N GLN A 94 -10.04 -7.17 -10.28
CA GLN A 94 -10.37 -8.45 -10.88
C GLN A 94 -9.86 -9.59 -10.01
N ASP A 95 -10.80 -10.42 -9.50
CA ASP A 95 -10.49 -11.55 -8.64
C ASP A 95 -10.01 -12.79 -9.37
N GLY A 96 -10.21 -12.83 -10.67
CA GLY A 96 -9.94 -13.96 -11.55
C GLY A 96 -8.48 -14.11 -11.95
N GLY A 97 -7.54 -13.95 -11.08
CA GLY A 97 -6.11 -14.21 -11.29
C GLY A 97 -5.56 -13.80 -12.67
N LEU A 98 -4.66 -12.87 -12.73
CA LEU A 98 -3.96 -12.57 -13.98
C LEU A 98 -3.15 -13.82 -14.41
N PRO A 99 -3.12 -14.16 -15.72
CA PRO A 99 -2.37 -15.32 -16.22
C PRO A 99 -0.87 -15.01 -16.23
N TYR A 100 -0.23 -15.05 -15.05
CA TYR A 100 1.21 -14.87 -14.92
C TYR A 100 1.80 -15.87 -13.91
N THR A 101 3.06 -16.21 -14.09
CA THR A 101 3.82 -17.06 -13.18
C THR A 101 4.59 -16.18 -12.19
N ARG A 102 4.49 -16.48 -10.89
CA ARG A 102 5.29 -15.82 -9.85
C ARG A 102 6.67 -16.45 -9.77
N ASP A 103 7.59 -16.01 -10.62
CA ASP A 103 8.98 -16.48 -10.67
C ASP A 103 9.93 -15.60 -9.85
N ILE A 104 9.55 -14.36 -9.53
CA ILE A 104 10.32 -13.42 -8.70
C ILE A 104 9.65 -13.28 -7.34
N LEU A 105 10.14 -14.01 -6.36
CA LEU A 105 9.60 -14.00 -4.99
C LEU A 105 10.01 -12.77 -4.18
N SER A 106 11.10 -12.10 -4.54
CA SER A 106 11.62 -10.91 -3.84
C SER A 106 12.30 -9.96 -4.80
N SER A 107 11.95 -8.67 -4.69
CA SER A 107 12.56 -7.59 -5.48
C SER A 107 13.78 -6.93 -4.81
N ILE A 108 14.19 -7.36 -3.62
CA ILE A 108 15.29 -6.74 -2.83
C ILE A 108 16.58 -6.62 -3.62
N LYS A 109 16.97 -7.66 -4.36
CA LYS A 109 18.18 -7.63 -5.21
C LYS A 109 18.13 -6.54 -6.30
N TYR A 110 16.95 -6.25 -6.82
CA TYR A 110 16.76 -5.23 -7.85
C TYR A 110 16.87 -3.83 -7.26
N HIS A 111 16.28 -3.59 -6.07
CA HIS A 111 16.43 -2.33 -5.34
C HIS A 111 17.92 -2.05 -5.06
N ARG A 112 18.66 -3.05 -4.58
CA ARG A 112 20.10 -2.90 -4.35
C ARG A 112 20.85 -2.57 -5.64
N ASN A 113 20.53 -3.23 -6.74
CA ASN A 113 21.19 -2.98 -8.03
C ASN A 113 20.90 -1.58 -8.56
N VAL A 114 19.63 -1.13 -8.53
CA VAL A 114 19.24 0.21 -8.98
C VAL A 114 19.97 1.29 -8.21
N THR A 115 20.00 1.20 -6.87
CA THR A 115 20.65 2.22 -6.03
C THR A 115 22.18 2.15 -6.09
N ALA A 116 22.77 0.96 -6.26
CA ALA A 116 24.21 0.80 -6.50
C ALA A 116 24.68 1.44 -7.82
N ASN A 117 23.78 1.56 -8.81
CA ASN A 117 24.04 2.27 -10.07
C ASN A 117 23.74 3.77 -10.02
N GLY A 118 23.60 4.34 -8.82
CA GLY A 118 23.47 5.79 -8.61
C GLY A 118 22.06 6.34 -8.73
N TYR A 119 21.04 5.51 -8.96
CA TYR A 119 19.66 5.97 -8.98
C TYR A 119 19.14 6.22 -7.55
N ARG A 120 18.42 7.31 -7.38
CA ARG A 120 17.77 7.61 -6.11
C ARG A 120 16.53 6.75 -5.92
N ALA A 121 16.26 6.35 -4.69
CA ALA A 121 15.06 5.62 -4.33
C ALA A 121 14.35 6.28 -3.14
N LEU A 122 13.07 6.62 -3.30
CA LEU A 122 12.18 6.98 -2.21
C LEU A 122 11.22 5.81 -1.96
N VAL A 123 11.34 5.21 -0.80
CA VAL A 123 10.40 4.20 -0.30
C VAL A 123 9.54 4.85 0.77
N TYR A 124 8.24 4.77 0.64
CA TYR A 124 7.34 5.35 1.64
C TYR A 124 6.19 4.41 1.99
N SER A 125 5.58 4.65 3.15
CA SER A 125 4.46 3.85 3.67
C SER A 125 3.57 4.72 4.54
N GLY A 126 2.25 4.54 4.44
CA GLY A 126 1.32 5.10 5.40
C GLY A 126 1.48 4.46 6.78
N ASP A 127 1.38 5.24 7.85
CA ASP A 127 1.55 4.70 9.21
C ASP A 127 0.29 4.03 9.78
N HIS A 128 -0.86 4.18 9.07
CA HIS A 128 -2.13 3.52 9.40
C HIS A 128 -2.45 2.33 8.46
N ASP A 129 -1.52 1.94 7.58
CA ASP A 129 -1.68 0.80 6.67
C ASP A 129 -1.42 -0.52 7.39
N SER A 130 -2.39 -1.43 7.40
CA SER A 130 -2.20 -2.80 7.87
C SER A 130 -2.14 -3.84 6.74
N VAL A 131 -2.33 -3.45 5.48
CA VAL A 131 -2.15 -4.32 4.31
C VAL A 131 -0.66 -4.52 4.03
N VAL A 132 0.10 -3.42 4.01
CA VAL A 132 1.58 -3.39 3.91
C VAL A 132 2.14 -2.50 5.00
N PRO A 133 2.19 -2.98 6.26
CA PRO A 133 2.60 -2.18 7.40
C PRO A 133 3.99 -1.57 7.24
N HIS A 134 4.14 -0.30 7.63
CA HIS A 134 5.40 0.43 7.51
C HIS A 134 6.57 -0.26 8.22
N LEU A 135 6.33 -1.01 9.30
CA LEU A 135 7.37 -1.79 10.00
C LEU A 135 7.97 -2.87 9.11
N GLY A 136 7.14 -3.56 8.30
CA GLY A 136 7.61 -4.54 7.32
C GLY A 136 8.40 -3.87 6.19
N THR A 137 7.92 -2.73 5.72
CA THR A 137 8.60 -1.92 4.70
C THR A 137 9.96 -1.43 5.22
N GLN A 138 10.03 -0.90 6.45
CA GLN A 138 11.28 -0.48 7.08
C GLN A 138 12.26 -1.65 7.24
N ALA A 139 11.75 -2.84 7.61
CA ALA A 139 12.60 -4.02 7.79
C ALA A 139 13.28 -4.46 6.49
N TRP A 140 12.56 -4.50 5.37
CA TRP A 140 13.19 -4.87 4.10
C TRP A 140 14.15 -3.78 3.58
N VAL A 141 13.85 -2.48 3.79
CA VAL A 141 14.78 -1.39 3.45
C VAL A 141 16.08 -1.54 4.25
N ARG A 142 15.98 -1.79 5.55
CA ARG A 142 17.18 -2.08 6.39
C ARG A 142 17.97 -3.29 5.92
N SER A 143 17.30 -4.31 5.38
CA SER A 143 17.96 -5.53 4.87
C SER A 143 18.82 -5.29 3.62
N LEU A 144 18.73 -4.11 2.99
CA LEU A 144 19.66 -3.68 1.93
C LEU A 144 21.08 -3.51 2.47
N GLY A 145 21.23 -3.28 3.79
CA GLY A 145 22.53 -3.19 4.46
C GLY A 145 23.32 -1.92 4.15
N PHE A 146 22.64 -0.86 3.72
CA PHE A 146 23.30 0.42 3.47
C PHE A 146 23.56 1.19 4.77
N PRO A 147 24.72 1.85 4.94
CA PRO A 147 24.97 2.75 6.05
C PRO A 147 23.94 3.87 6.14
N ILE A 148 23.56 4.23 7.37
CA ILE A 148 22.68 5.38 7.62
C ILE A 148 23.51 6.65 7.48
N VAL A 149 22.97 7.66 6.79
CA VAL A 149 23.60 8.99 6.61
C VAL A 149 22.75 10.10 7.24
N ASP A 150 21.44 9.89 7.45
CA ASP A 150 20.58 10.78 8.24
C ASP A 150 19.68 9.88 9.09
N GLU A 151 19.76 10.02 10.40
CA GLU A 151 19.09 9.15 11.37
C GLU A 151 17.58 9.31 11.34
N TRP A 152 16.88 8.32 11.89
CA TRP A 152 15.43 8.32 12.01
C TRP A 152 14.95 9.57 12.78
N ARG A 153 14.22 10.45 12.09
CA ARG A 153 13.70 11.70 12.64
C ARG A 153 12.34 12.06 12.05
N ALA A 154 11.62 12.96 12.72
CA ALA A 154 10.40 13.51 12.16
C ALA A 154 10.71 14.42 10.96
N TRP A 155 9.87 14.37 9.94
CA TRP A 155 9.80 15.41 8.92
C TRP A 155 8.50 16.19 9.07
N HIS A 156 8.50 17.45 8.63
CA HIS A 156 7.45 18.40 8.94
C HIS A 156 6.85 19.06 7.70
N LEU A 157 5.55 19.35 7.78
CA LEU A 157 4.83 20.17 6.82
C LEU A 157 4.00 21.20 7.60
N ASN A 158 4.11 22.48 7.24
CA ASN A 158 3.39 23.58 7.87
C ASN A 158 3.52 23.59 9.42
N GLY A 159 4.71 23.32 9.93
CA GLY A 159 5.00 23.29 11.37
C GLY A 159 4.47 22.05 12.12
N GLN A 160 3.85 21.10 11.44
CA GLN A 160 3.34 19.86 12.02
C GLN A 160 4.16 18.65 11.57
N SER A 161 4.31 17.64 12.43
CA SER A 161 4.91 16.37 12.03
C SER A 161 4.07 15.73 10.93
N ALA A 162 4.70 15.47 9.80
CA ALA A 162 4.08 14.84 8.63
C ALA A 162 4.43 13.36 8.47
N GLY A 163 5.34 12.87 9.32
CA GLY A 163 5.81 11.49 9.38
C GLY A 163 7.23 11.43 9.92
N PHE A 164 7.89 10.32 9.64
CA PHE A 164 9.30 10.08 9.99
C PHE A 164 10.09 9.71 8.75
N THR A 165 11.38 9.96 8.76
CA THR A 165 12.28 9.64 7.65
C THR A 165 13.62 9.15 8.14
N ILE A 166 14.30 8.37 7.32
CA ILE A 166 15.67 7.92 7.47
C ILE A 166 16.31 7.87 6.10
N THR A 167 17.55 8.34 5.98
CA THR A 167 18.28 8.30 4.72
C THR A 167 19.51 7.39 4.86
N TYR A 168 19.68 6.54 3.88
CA TYR A 168 20.80 5.65 3.76
C TYR A 168 21.75 6.12 2.65
N SER A 169 22.97 5.64 2.69
CA SER A 169 23.88 5.77 1.55
C SER A 169 23.24 5.18 0.28
N ASN A 170 23.88 5.37 -0.87
CA ASN A 170 23.33 4.96 -2.17
C ASN A 170 21.99 5.64 -2.50
N ASN A 171 21.79 6.87 -2.01
CA ASN A 171 20.62 7.71 -2.32
C ASN A 171 19.26 7.04 -2.02
N THR A 172 19.18 6.23 -0.97
CA THR A 172 17.96 5.55 -0.54
C THR A 172 17.35 6.28 0.65
N THR A 173 16.10 6.72 0.51
CA THR A 173 15.32 7.35 1.58
C THR A 173 14.10 6.48 1.88
N PHE A 174 13.87 6.21 3.18
CA PHE A 174 12.61 5.65 3.64
C PHE A 174 11.84 6.71 4.43
N ALA A 175 10.53 6.81 4.19
CA ALA A 175 9.66 7.75 4.90
C ALA A 175 8.33 7.10 5.28
N THR A 176 7.78 7.50 6.43
CA THR A 176 6.36 7.28 6.73
C THR A 176 5.57 8.53 6.43
N VAL A 177 4.29 8.36 6.09
CA VAL A 177 3.34 9.46 5.92
C VAL A 177 2.31 9.34 7.04
N LYS A 178 2.32 10.33 7.94
CA LYS A 178 1.44 10.34 9.12
C LYS A 178 -0.02 10.49 8.70
N GLY A 179 -0.88 9.64 9.26
CA GLY A 179 -2.31 9.64 8.97
C GLY A 179 -2.70 8.90 7.68
N ALA A 180 -1.72 8.41 6.92
CA ALA A 180 -1.99 7.74 5.66
C ALA A 180 -2.20 6.24 5.82
N GLY A 181 -3.09 5.69 4.99
CA GLY A 181 -3.31 4.26 4.81
C GLY A 181 -2.56 3.69 3.60
N HIS A 182 -3.11 2.63 3.02
CA HIS A 182 -2.50 1.82 1.96
C HIS A 182 -2.15 2.58 0.69
N THR A 183 -3.06 3.44 0.24
CA THR A 183 -2.85 4.38 -0.88
C THR A 183 -2.54 5.76 -0.30
N ALA A 184 -1.34 5.93 0.29
CA ALA A 184 -1.01 7.11 1.06
C ALA A 184 -1.41 8.45 0.40
N PRO A 185 -1.23 8.70 -0.91
CA PRO A 185 -1.67 9.94 -1.55
C PRO A 185 -3.19 10.16 -1.57
N GLU A 186 -3.99 9.10 -1.47
CA GLU A 186 -5.44 9.19 -1.40
C GLU A 186 -5.91 9.70 -0.02
N TYR A 187 -5.22 9.30 1.04
CA TYR A 187 -5.55 9.67 2.41
C TYR A 187 -4.94 11.01 2.83
N GLU A 188 -3.69 11.26 2.41
CA GLU A 188 -2.89 12.41 2.83
C GLU A 188 -2.20 13.08 1.62
N PRO A 189 -2.97 13.66 0.68
CA PRO A 189 -2.45 14.19 -0.58
C PRO A 189 -1.41 15.30 -0.37
N ASP A 190 -1.64 16.22 0.56
CA ASP A 190 -0.75 17.36 0.81
C ASP A 190 0.62 16.90 1.33
N ARG A 191 0.62 15.94 2.27
CA ARG A 191 1.86 15.35 2.80
C ARG A 191 2.61 14.59 1.73
N CYS A 192 1.91 13.76 0.98
CA CYS A 192 2.52 12.99 -0.11
C CYS A 192 3.08 13.89 -1.21
N PHE A 193 2.36 14.94 -1.59
CA PHE A 193 2.83 15.91 -2.58
C PHE A 193 4.07 16.67 -2.08
N ALA A 194 4.08 17.12 -0.82
CA ALA A 194 5.23 17.78 -0.23
C ALA A 194 6.46 16.86 -0.15
N MET A 195 6.26 15.60 0.30
CA MET A 195 7.31 14.57 0.35
C MET A 195 7.90 14.34 -1.04
N PHE A 196 7.07 14.08 -2.03
CA PHE A 196 7.48 13.83 -3.42
C PHE A 196 8.21 15.03 -4.02
N SER A 197 7.66 16.25 -3.85
CA SER A 197 8.24 17.48 -4.39
C SER A 197 9.64 17.75 -3.81
N ARG A 198 9.79 17.62 -2.49
CA ARG A 198 11.11 17.78 -1.85
C ARG A 198 12.10 16.74 -2.35
N TRP A 199 11.67 15.50 -2.44
CA TRP A 199 12.55 14.43 -2.93
C TRP A 199 12.98 14.65 -4.38
N ILE A 200 12.08 15.03 -5.28
CA ILE A 200 12.41 15.35 -6.70
C ILE A 200 13.41 16.51 -6.77
N LEU A 201 13.18 17.56 -5.99
CA LEU A 201 14.01 18.77 -5.94
C LEU A 201 15.30 18.57 -5.12
N ASN A 202 15.58 17.39 -4.64
CA ASN A 202 16.72 17.07 -3.78
C ASN A 202 16.78 17.93 -2.49
N GLN A 203 15.62 18.24 -1.95
CA GLN A 203 15.47 18.93 -0.67
C GLN A 203 15.27 17.90 0.46
N PRO A 204 15.72 18.19 1.69
CA PRO A 204 15.51 17.30 2.83
C PRO A 204 14.01 17.19 3.19
N LEU A 205 13.62 16.00 3.63
CA LEU A 205 12.31 15.78 4.26
C LEU A 205 12.32 16.30 5.67
#